data_45f3e13403b1b63b691b35fe30cc2d53
#
_entry.id   45f3e13403b1b63b691b35fe30cc2d53
#
_cell.length_a   1.000
_cell.length_b   1.000
_cell.length_c   1.000
_cell.angle_alpha   90.00
_cell.angle_beta   90.00
_cell.angle_gamma   90.00
#
_symmetry.space_group_name_H-M   'P 1'
#
loop_
_entity.id
_entity.type
_entity.pdbx_description
1 polymer ?
#
loop_
_entity_poly.entity_id
_entity_poly.type
_entity_poly.pdbx_seq_one_letter_code
_entity_poly.pdbx_strand_id
1 'polypeptide(L)'
;MTKKIVTLAGDGNGPEIMAAGLEVLAAVAPKIGFDYSLEDKPFGGAGIDAAGHPLPQDTLEAAKGADAILLAAIGSPEYDNAPVRPEQGLLAIRKELNLFANIRPVRIFDALKHLSPLKPERIEGVDFVVVRELTGGIYFGEHILKEDTARDINDYSAEEIRRIMRQAFKIAQGRGKKVTSIDKQNVLATSKLWRQVAEEVAKEFPDVTLEHQLVDSAAMIMITNPARFDVVVTENLFGDILSDESSVLPGTLGVM
;
A
#
# COMPACT_ATOMS: atom_id res chain seq x y z
N MET A 1 -12.74 -21.82 -13.09
CA MET A 1 -11.28 -21.93 -13.35
C MET A 1 -10.59 -21.83 -12.01
N THR A 2 -9.73 -22.79 -11.69
CA THR A 2 -8.92 -22.80 -10.46
C THR A 2 -7.91 -21.65 -10.51
N LYS A 3 -7.91 -20.82 -9.46
CA LYS A 3 -7.00 -19.68 -9.33
C LYS A 3 -5.69 -20.11 -8.71
N LYS A 4 -4.56 -19.72 -9.30
CA LYS A 4 -3.24 -20.00 -8.78
C LYS A 4 -2.82 -18.89 -7.80
N ILE A 5 -2.58 -19.25 -6.54
CA ILE A 5 -2.13 -18.33 -5.49
C ILE A 5 -0.72 -18.73 -5.05
N VAL A 6 0.22 -17.81 -5.13
CA VAL A 6 1.56 -17.98 -4.54
C VAL A 6 1.53 -17.48 -3.11
N THR A 7 2.09 -18.27 -2.18
CA THR A 7 2.21 -17.90 -0.78
C THR A 7 3.68 -17.56 -0.46
N LEU A 8 3.87 -16.40 0.15
CA LEU A 8 5.16 -15.87 0.59
C LEU A 8 5.05 -15.62 2.09
N ALA A 9 5.34 -16.65 2.88
CA ALA A 9 5.23 -16.56 4.35
C ALA A 9 6.22 -15.55 4.92
N GLY A 10 7.42 -15.46 4.31
CA GLY A 10 8.45 -14.50 4.72
C GLY A 10 9.13 -14.89 6.04
N ASP A 11 9.31 -13.90 6.93
CA ASP A 11 10.21 -13.99 8.06
C ASP A 11 9.50 -13.81 9.43
N GLY A 12 10.21 -14.12 10.50
CA GLY A 12 9.76 -13.88 11.86
C GLY A 12 8.40 -14.54 12.16
N ASN A 13 7.37 -13.74 12.42
CA ASN A 13 6.00 -14.21 12.65
C ASN A 13 5.19 -14.46 11.35
N GLY A 14 5.81 -14.25 10.19
CA GLY A 14 5.16 -14.42 8.88
C GLY A 14 4.55 -15.81 8.66
N PRO A 15 5.24 -16.93 8.96
CA PRO A 15 4.67 -18.27 8.82
C PRO A 15 3.42 -18.51 9.67
N GLU A 16 3.36 -17.97 10.89
CA GLU A 16 2.18 -18.06 11.76
C GLU A 16 1.00 -17.26 11.19
N ILE A 17 1.26 -16.04 10.73
CA ILE A 17 0.26 -15.18 10.08
C ILE A 17 -0.28 -15.86 8.81
N MET A 18 0.62 -16.42 7.98
CA MET A 18 0.25 -17.11 6.76
C MET A 18 -0.64 -18.33 7.06
N ALA A 19 -0.29 -19.13 8.05
CA ALA A 19 -1.09 -20.29 8.44
C ALA A 19 -2.52 -19.88 8.84
N ALA A 20 -2.67 -18.86 9.69
CA ALA A 20 -3.98 -18.34 10.08
C ALA A 20 -4.78 -17.80 8.87
N GLY A 21 -4.12 -17.08 7.96
CA GLY A 21 -4.75 -16.58 6.72
C GLY A 21 -5.24 -17.73 5.82
N LEU A 22 -4.47 -18.79 5.69
CA LEU A 22 -4.84 -19.97 4.89
C LEU A 22 -5.99 -20.77 5.51
N GLU A 23 -6.09 -20.83 6.84
CA GLU A 23 -7.25 -21.43 7.52
C GLU A 23 -8.53 -20.65 7.20
N VAL A 24 -8.48 -19.32 7.22
CA VAL A 24 -9.62 -18.46 6.83
C VAL A 24 -9.98 -18.68 5.37
N LEU A 25 -8.99 -18.69 4.47
CA LEU A 25 -9.21 -18.93 3.04
C LEU A 25 -9.88 -20.28 2.81
N ALA A 26 -9.39 -21.35 3.46
CA ALA A 26 -9.97 -22.69 3.35
C ALA A 26 -11.43 -22.76 3.86
N ALA A 27 -11.77 -21.99 4.90
CA ALA A 27 -13.12 -21.93 5.44
C ALA A 27 -14.10 -21.12 4.57
N VAL A 28 -13.62 -20.09 3.86
CA VAL A 28 -14.46 -19.16 3.08
C VAL A 28 -14.61 -19.60 1.63
N ALA A 29 -13.56 -20.09 1.00
CA ALA A 29 -13.54 -20.41 -0.43
C ALA A 29 -14.69 -21.35 -0.88
N PRO A 30 -14.99 -22.46 -0.17
CA PRO A 30 -16.11 -23.33 -0.54
C PRO A 30 -17.48 -22.62 -0.48
N LYS A 31 -17.64 -21.66 0.45
CA LYS A 31 -18.91 -20.94 0.65
C LYS A 31 -19.25 -20.01 -0.50
N ILE A 32 -18.23 -19.56 -1.23
CA ILE A 32 -18.38 -18.64 -2.37
C ILE A 32 -18.07 -19.31 -3.71
N GLY A 33 -17.84 -20.63 -3.73
CA GLY A 33 -17.48 -21.36 -4.95
C GLY A 33 -16.14 -20.92 -5.56
N PHE A 34 -15.16 -20.59 -4.71
CA PHE A 34 -13.84 -20.15 -5.16
C PHE A 34 -12.85 -21.30 -5.16
N ASP A 35 -12.48 -21.75 -6.38
CA ASP A 35 -11.47 -22.79 -6.58
C ASP A 35 -10.07 -22.18 -6.68
N TYR A 36 -9.12 -22.72 -5.91
CA TYR A 36 -7.75 -22.25 -5.91
C TYR A 36 -6.73 -23.38 -5.72
N SER A 37 -5.50 -23.13 -6.11
CA SER A 37 -4.31 -23.92 -5.79
C SER A 37 -3.26 -23.02 -5.13
N LEU A 38 -2.53 -23.57 -4.18
CA LEU A 38 -1.46 -22.88 -3.47
C LEU A 38 -0.10 -23.35 -3.97
N GLU A 39 0.84 -22.40 -4.14
CA GLU A 39 2.26 -22.69 -4.38
C GLU A 39 3.08 -21.86 -3.39
N ASP A 40 3.73 -22.55 -2.43
CA ASP A 40 4.58 -21.90 -1.44
C ASP A 40 5.97 -21.63 -1.99
N LYS A 41 6.49 -20.41 -1.73
CA LYS A 41 7.81 -19.97 -2.19
C LYS A 41 8.57 -19.21 -1.10
N PRO A 42 9.90 -19.43 -1.01
CA PRO A 42 10.74 -18.68 -0.09
C PRO A 42 10.87 -17.22 -0.55
N PHE A 43 10.80 -16.29 0.41
CA PHE A 43 10.86 -14.85 0.15
C PHE A 43 11.37 -14.09 1.37
N GLY A 44 12.02 -12.94 1.18
CA GLY A 44 12.62 -12.19 2.27
C GLY A 44 13.86 -12.87 2.83
N GLY A 45 13.99 -12.97 4.15
CA GLY A 45 15.05 -13.70 4.83
C GLY A 45 15.04 -15.18 4.49
N ALA A 46 13.86 -15.81 4.46
CA ALA A 46 13.73 -17.21 3.99
C ALA A 46 14.24 -17.39 2.55
N GLY A 47 14.12 -16.39 1.69
CA GLY A 47 14.71 -16.38 0.35
C GLY A 47 16.24 -16.28 0.38
N ILE A 48 16.80 -15.46 1.28
CA ILE A 48 18.24 -15.33 1.49
C ILE A 48 18.82 -16.67 1.98
N ASP A 49 18.17 -17.31 2.94
CA ASP A 49 18.62 -18.58 3.49
C ASP A 49 18.56 -19.71 2.44
N ALA A 50 17.52 -19.73 1.63
CA ALA A 50 17.33 -20.78 0.63
C ALA A 50 18.20 -20.61 -0.63
N ALA A 51 18.44 -19.36 -1.07
CA ALA A 51 19.05 -19.08 -2.37
C ALA A 51 20.04 -17.91 -2.38
N GLY A 52 20.38 -17.33 -1.23
CA GLY A 52 21.30 -16.19 -1.12
C GLY A 52 20.70 -14.86 -1.62
N HIS A 53 19.39 -14.80 -1.92
CA HIS A 53 18.72 -13.63 -2.45
C HIS A 53 17.30 -13.50 -1.91
N PRO A 54 16.85 -12.29 -1.49
CA PRO A 54 15.53 -12.11 -0.86
C PRO A 54 14.35 -12.32 -1.81
N LEU A 55 14.58 -12.31 -3.12
CA LEU A 55 13.62 -12.69 -4.15
C LEU A 55 14.29 -13.70 -5.09
N PRO A 56 14.26 -15.00 -4.78
CA PRO A 56 14.79 -16.04 -5.66
C PRO A 56 14.11 -16.02 -7.04
N GLN A 57 14.84 -16.41 -8.08
CA GLN A 57 14.35 -16.37 -9.47
C GLN A 57 13.09 -17.24 -9.67
N ASP A 58 13.06 -18.44 -9.08
CA ASP A 58 11.90 -19.33 -9.16
C ASP A 58 10.67 -18.78 -8.42
N THR A 59 10.88 -18.02 -7.33
CA THR A 59 9.83 -17.27 -6.64
C THR A 59 9.25 -16.18 -7.54
N LEU A 60 10.11 -15.42 -8.22
CA LEU A 60 9.67 -14.38 -9.15
C LEU A 60 8.88 -14.96 -10.34
N GLU A 61 9.35 -16.07 -10.90
CA GLU A 61 8.66 -16.75 -12.01
C GLU A 61 7.30 -17.30 -11.58
N ALA A 62 7.22 -17.93 -10.41
CA ALA A 62 5.96 -18.38 -9.84
C ALA A 62 4.99 -17.22 -9.61
N ALA A 63 5.49 -16.10 -9.07
CA ALA A 63 4.71 -14.89 -8.83
C ALA A 63 4.17 -14.25 -10.13
N LYS A 64 4.98 -14.20 -11.20
CA LYS A 64 4.56 -13.72 -12.53
C LYS A 64 3.45 -14.58 -13.16
N GLY A 65 3.44 -15.87 -12.83
CA GLY A 65 2.43 -16.81 -13.33
C GLY A 65 1.21 -17.01 -12.43
N ALA A 66 1.12 -16.28 -11.32
CA ALA A 66 0.03 -16.40 -10.36
C ALA A 66 -1.14 -15.45 -10.66
N ASP A 67 -2.36 -15.85 -10.25
CA ASP A 67 -3.52 -14.95 -10.24
C ASP A 67 -3.47 -13.98 -9.05
N ALA A 68 -2.87 -14.41 -7.92
CA ALA A 68 -2.69 -13.60 -6.72
C ALA A 68 -1.47 -14.07 -5.91
N ILE A 69 -0.98 -13.18 -5.07
CA ILE A 69 0.10 -13.46 -4.11
C ILE A 69 -0.41 -13.12 -2.71
N LEU A 70 -0.28 -14.06 -1.79
CA LEU A 70 -0.44 -13.80 -0.35
C LEU A 70 0.95 -13.61 0.25
N LEU A 71 1.19 -12.45 0.82
CA LEU A 71 2.42 -12.10 1.51
C LEU A 71 2.11 -11.83 2.98
N ALA A 72 2.85 -12.47 3.90
CA ALA A 72 2.65 -12.26 5.33
C ALA A 72 3.57 -11.16 5.88
N ALA A 73 4.78 -11.49 6.36
CA ALA A 73 5.68 -10.52 6.95
C ALA A 73 7.10 -10.68 6.45
N ILE A 74 7.84 -9.58 6.40
CA ILE A 74 9.23 -9.54 5.95
C ILE A 74 10.05 -8.74 6.95
N GLY A 75 11.29 -9.22 7.11
CA GLY A 75 12.25 -8.64 8.02
C GLY A 75 12.30 -9.40 9.34
N SER A 76 13.53 -9.59 9.82
CA SER A 76 13.82 -10.17 11.13
C SER A 76 15.09 -9.49 11.65
N PRO A 77 15.23 -9.28 12.97
CA PRO A 77 16.41 -8.66 13.58
C PRO A 77 17.74 -9.31 13.20
N GLU A 78 17.74 -10.59 12.83
CA GLU A 78 18.93 -11.31 12.36
C GLU A 78 19.53 -10.76 11.07
N TYR A 79 18.74 -10.05 10.25
CA TYR A 79 19.18 -9.43 9.00
C TYR A 79 19.50 -7.93 9.13
N ASP A 80 19.40 -7.32 10.30
CA ASP A 80 19.60 -5.87 10.50
C ASP A 80 20.98 -5.39 10.03
N ASN A 81 22.01 -6.23 10.18
CA ASN A 81 23.38 -5.95 9.77
C ASN A 81 23.83 -6.79 8.56
N ALA A 82 22.91 -7.47 7.90
CA ALA A 82 23.25 -8.29 6.74
C ALA A 82 23.53 -7.41 5.50
N PRO A 83 24.50 -7.81 4.64
CA PRO A 83 24.81 -7.07 3.41
C PRO A 83 23.64 -7.07 2.41
N VAL A 84 22.77 -8.07 2.49
CA VAL A 84 21.54 -8.20 1.70
C VAL A 84 20.37 -8.29 2.67
N ARG A 85 19.41 -7.38 2.54
CA ARG A 85 18.28 -7.26 3.45
C ARG A 85 16.99 -7.82 2.84
N PRO A 86 16.09 -8.42 3.65
CA PRO A 86 14.80 -8.93 3.20
C PRO A 86 13.94 -7.89 2.47
N GLU A 87 13.98 -6.62 2.92
CA GLU A 87 13.20 -5.50 2.35
C GLU A 87 13.56 -5.21 0.89
N GLN A 88 14.78 -5.52 0.46
CA GLN A 88 15.18 -5.40 -0.95
C GLN A 88 14.36 -6.34 -1.84
N GLY A 89 13.97 -7.52 -1.34
CA GLY A 89 13.06 -8.43 -2.03
C GLY A 89 11.68 -7.81 -2.25
N LEU A 90 11.15 -7.10 -1.24
CA LEU A 90 9.87 -6.43 -1.33
C LEU A 90 9.85 -5.31 -2.38
N LEU A 91 10.89 -4.49 -2.42
CA LEU A 91 11.02 -3.45 -3.45
C LEU A 91 11.19 -4.07 -4.85
N ALA A 92 11.97 -5.15 -4.95
CA ALA A 92 12.19 -5.85 -6.21
C ALA A 92 10.90 -6.47 -6.76
N ILE A 93 10.12 -7.21 -5.96
CA ILE A 93 8.88 -7.85 -6.42
C ILE A 93 7.82 -6.81 -6.82
N ARG A 94 7.73 -5.69 -6.10
CA ARG A 94 6.83 -4.57 -6.47
C ARG A 94 7.17 -4.01 -7.84
N LYS A 95 8.45 -3.80 -8.12
CA LYS A 95 8.94 -3.30 -9.39
C LYS A 95 8.75 -4.32 -10.53
N GLU A 96 9.17 -5.56 -10.33
CA GLU A 96 9.10 -6.63 -11.32
C GLU A 96 7.68 -6.99 -11.75
N LEU A 97 6.73 -6.93 -10.83
CA LEU A 97 5.31 -7.19 -11.08
C LEU A 97 4.51 -5.91 -11.35
N ASN A 98 5.16 -4.74 -11.37
CA ASN A 98 4.52 -3.45 -11.54
C ASN A 98 3.33 -3.23 -10.58
N LEU A 99 3.53 -3.54 -9.29
CA LEU A 99 2.52 -3.37 -8.25
C LEU A 99 2.48 -1.91 -7.80
N PHE A 100 1.93 -1.05 -8.64
CA PHE A 100 2.00 0.39 -8.49
C PHE A 100 0.99 0.99 -7.50
N ALA A 101 -0.05 0.26 -7.12
CA ALA A 101 -1.11 0.73 -6.25
C ALA A 101 -1.14 -0.02 -4.92
N ASN A 102 -0.85 0.66 -3.82
CA ASN A 102 -1.10 0.16 -2.48
C ASN A 102 -2.45 0.71 -2.02
N ILE A 103 -3.38 -0.19 -1.69
CA ILE A 103 -4.76 0.14 -1.33
C ILE A 103 -4.96 -0.19 0.14
N ARG A 104 -5.22 0.82 0.96
CA ARG A 104 -5.38 0.74 2.40
C ARG A 104 -6.78 1.21 2.80
N PRO A 105 -7.74 0.29 2.98
CA PRO A 105 -9.06 0.65 3.52
C PRO A 105 -8.94 0.98 5.01
N VAL A 106 -9.59 2.07 5.41
CA VAL A 106 -9.69 2.51 6.81
C VAL A 106 -11.15 2.54 7.20
N ARG A 107 -11.55 1.58 8.03
CA ARG A 107 -12.94 1.46 8.47
C ARG A 107 -13.00 1.22 9.97
N ILE A 108 -13.91 1.92 10.62
CA ILE A 108 -14.17 1.73 12.04
C ILE A 108 -15.33 0.74 12.22
N PHE A 109 -15.06 -0.39 12.83
CA PHE A 109 -16.08 -1.37 13.20
C PHE A 109 -16.65 -1.05 14.58
N ASP A 110 -17.98 -1.05 14.70
CA ASP A 110 -18.67 -0.68 15.95
C ASP A 110 -18.17 -1.49 17.15
N ALA A 111 -17.90 -2.78 16.95
CA ALA A 111 -17.38 -3.66 18.01
C ALA A 111 -15.97 -3.26 18.51
N LEU A 112 -15.19 -2.54 17.70
CA LEU A 112 -13.80 -2.19 17.98
C LEU A 112 -13.59 -0.70 18.28
N LYS A 113 -14.63 0.12 18.26
CA LYS A 113 -14.55 1.58 18.55
C LYS A 113 -13.85 1.92 19.85
N HIS A 114 -13.96 1.04 20.85
CA HIS A 114 -13.33 1.22 22.16
C HIS A 114 -11.80 1.12 22.15
N LEU A 115 -11.21 0.57 21.08
CA LEU A 115 -9.76 0.47 20.90
C LEU A 115 -9.15 1.76 20.36
N SER A 116 -9.96 2.61 19.72
CA SER A 116 -9.47 3.89 19.18
C SER A 116 -8.99 4.82 20.29
N PRO A 117 -7.82 5.47 20.13
CA PRO A 117 -7.37 6.48 21.06
C PRO A 117 -8.13 7.81 20.91
N LEU A 118 -8.94 7.95 19.86
CA LEU A 118 -9.70 9.16 19.61
C LEU A 118 -11.08 9.10 20.28
N LYS A 119 -11.66 10.28 20.49
CA LYS A 119 -13.01 10.38 21.02
C LYS A 119 -14.03 9.79 20.03
N PRO A 120 -15.10 9.12 20.52
CA PRO A 120 -16.08 8.45 19.67
C PRO A 120 -16.67 9.35 18.57
N GLU A 121 -16.95 10.62 18.88
CA GLU A 121 -17.49 11.59 17.92
C GLU A 121 -16.52 11.95 16.78
N ARG A 122 -15.23 11.62 16.90
CA ARG A 122 -14.21 11.84 15.85
C ARG A 122 -14.11 10.70 14.86
N ILE A 123 -14.51 9.51 15.29
CA ILE A 123 -14.35 8.27 14.50
C ILE A 123 -15.69 7.76 13.95
N GLU A 124 -16.80 8.41 14.28
CA GLU A 124 -18.10 8.03 13.78
C GLU A 124 -18.20 8.20 12.26
N GLY A 125 -18.69 7.15 11.58
CA GLY A 125 -18.84 7.16 10.12
C GLY A 125 -17.55 7.13 9.32
N VAL A 126 -16.40 6.86 9.94
CA VAL A 126 -15.14 6.74 9.21
C VAL A 126 -15.12 5.48 8.36
N ASP A 127 -15.06 5.68 7.05
CA ASP A 127 -14.91 4.66 6.01
C ASP A 127 -14.28 5.32 4.77
N PHE A 128 -12.97 5.24 4.62
CA PHE A 128 -12.26 5.76 3.47
C PHE A 128 -11.14 4.81 3.02
N VAL A 129 -10.58 5.06 1.86
CA VAL A 129 -9.48 4.26 1.30
C VAL A 129 -8.31 5.18 0.98
N VAL A 130 -7.11 4.82 1.44
CA VAL A 130 -5.87 5.44 1.00
C VAL A 130 -5.30 4.66 -0.19
N VAL A 131 -5.11 5.32 -1.30
CA VAL A 131 -4.51 4.82 -2.54
C VAL A 131 -3.13 5.46 -2.67
N ARG A 132 -2.09 4.70 -2.32
CA ARG A 132 -0.69 5.12 -2.36
C ARG A 132 -0.06 4.66 -3.66
N GLU A 133 0.58 5.57 -4.42
CA GLU A 133 1.50 5.18 -5.48
C GLU A 133 2.70 4.47 -4.85
N LEU A 134 3.13 3.32 -5.41
CA LEU A 134 4.01 2.40 -4.70
C LEU A 134 5.33 2.13 -5.42
N THR A 135 5.53 2.56 -6.67
CA THR A 135 6.68 2.20 -7.51
C THR A 135 7.47 3.39 -8.04
N GLY A 136 7.10 4.60 -7.65
CA GLY A 136 7.81 5.84 -7.98
C GLY A 136 8.26 6.60 -6.75
N GLY A 137 8.69 7.83 -6.99
CA GLY A 137 9.05 8.79 -5.96
C GLY A 137 10.38 8.53 -5.28
N ILE A 138 10.52 9.09 -4.08
CA ILE A 138 11.79 9.11 -3.35
C ILE A 138 12.31 7.72 -2.99
N TYR A 139 11.45 6.70 -2.83
CA TYR A 139 11.87 5.33 -2.50
C TYR A 139 12.53 4.59 -3.66
N PHE A 140 12.34 5.06 -4.88
CA PHE A 140 12.88 4.45 -6.11
C PHE A 140 13.84 5.38 -6.86
N GLY A 141 14.03 6.61 -6.37
CA GLY A 141 15.00 7.55 -6.88
C GLY A 141 16.44 7.18 -6.53
N GLU A 142 17.37 7.99 -6.99
CA GLU A 142 18.78 7.85 -6.64
C GLU A 142 19.02 8.30 -5.20
N HIS A 143 19.74 7.49 -4.41
CA HIS A 143 20.15 7.80 -3.04
C HIS A 143 21.67 7.95 -2.99
N ILE A 144 22.14 9.10 -2.55
CA ILE A 144 23.59 9.41 -2.42
C ILE A 144 23.87 9.76 -0.96
N LEU A 145 24.72 8.95 -0.32
CA LEU A 145 25.27 9.24 1.00
C LEU A 145 26.77 9.42 0.90
N LYS A 146 27.26 10.59 1.34
CA LYS A 146 28.70 10.94 1.44
C LYS A 146 28.99 11.27 2.91
N GLU A 147 30.27 11.49 3.22
CA GLU A 147 30.72 11.76 4.58
C GLU A 147 29.94 12.93 5.25
N ASP A 148 29.76 14.05 4.54
CA ASP A 148 29.13 15.27 5.09
C ASP A 148 27.83 15.68 4.39
N THR A 149 27.36 14.93 3.38
CA THR A 149 26.18 15.28 2.60
C THR A 149 25.39 14.05 2.19
N ALA A 150 24.08 14.19 2.15
CA ALA A 150 23.18 13.19 1.60
C ALA A 150 22.18 13.81 0.63
N ARG A 151 21.74 13.03 -0.35
CA ARG A 151 20.75 13.46 -1.34
C ARG A 151 19.87 12.28 -1.73
N ASP A 152 18.57 12.51 -1.71
CA ASP A 152 17.56 11.60 -2.25
C ASP A 152 16.80 12.31 -3.37
N ILE A 153 16.53 11.61 -4.47
CA ILE A 153 15.81 12.15 -5.61
C ILE A 153 14.36 11.67 -5.54
N ASN A 154 13.43 12.60 -5.49
CA ASN A 154 11.99 12.34 -5.66
C ASN A 154 11.62 12.60 -7.12
N ASP A 155 11.34 11.54 -7.87
CA ASP A 155 11.06 11.62 -9.31
C ASP A 155 9.74 10.92 -9.66
N TYR A 156 8.93 11.61 -10.49
CA TYR A 156 7.64 11.10 -10.99
C TYR A 156 7.44 11.47 -12.45
N SER A 157 7.06 10.49 -13.25
CA SER A 157 6.53 10.71 -14.59
C SER A 157 5.02 10.95 -14.57
N ALA A 158 4.51 11.64 -15.59
CA ALA A 158 3.08 11.84 -15.76
C ALA A 158 2.30 10.52 -15.89
N GLU A 159 2.94 9.47 -16.43
CA GLU A 159 2.29 8.16 -16.59
C GLU A 159 2.12 7.43 -15.26
N GLU A 160 3.12 7.48 -14.38
CA GLU A 160 3.02 6.93 -13.02
C GLU A 160 1.88 7.59 -12.24
N ILE A 161 1.78 8.92 -12.33
CA ILE A 161 0.70 9.66 -11.68
C ILE A 161 -0.65 9.30 -12.30
N ARG A 162 -0.74 9.24 -13.63
CA ARG A 162 -1.99 8.97 -14.35
C ARG A 162 -2.58 7.60 -14.00
N ARG A 163 -1.75 6.56 -13.94
CA ARG A 163 -2.22 5.21 -13.62
C ARG A 163 -2.78 5.11 -12.20
N ILE A 164 -2.14 5.74 -11.21
CA ILE A 164 -2.63 5.69 -9.83
C ILE A 164 -3.88 6.56 -9.66
N MET A 165 -3.96 7.73 -10.31
CA MET A 165 -5.17 8.56 -10.34
C MET A 165 -6.36 7.80 -10.90
N ARG A 166 -6.22 7.16 -12.07
CA ARG A 166 -7.29 6.34 -12.66
C ARG A 166 -7.76 5.24 -11.72
N GLN A 167 -6.83 4.62 -10.96
CA GLN A 167 -7.19 3.60 -9.98
C GLN A 167 -8.02 4.20 -8.83
N ALA A 168 -7.61 5.34 -8.29
CA ALA A 168 -8.35 6.04 -7.24
C ALA A 168 -9.76 6.46 -7.69
N PHE A 169 -9.89 7.02 -8.89
CA PHE A 169 -11.18 7.41 -9.45
C PHE A 169 -12.12 6.22 -9.68
N LYS A 170 -11.60 5.08 -10.18
CA LYS A 170 -12.38 3.84 -10.32
C LYS A 170 -12.88 3.31 -8.97
N ILE A 171 -12.06 3.37 -7.93
CA ILE A 171 -12.48 2.99 -6.58
C ILE A 171 -13.58 3.94 -6.10
N ALA A 172 -13.42 5.25 -6.29
CA ALA A 172 -14.40 6.25 -5.87
C ALA A 172 -15.75 6.09 -6.58
N GLN A 173 -15.79 5.67 -7.84
CA GLN A 173 -17.05 5.38 -8.55
C GLN A 173 -17.92 4.33 -7.85
N GLY A 174 -17.30 3.34 -7.20
CA GLY A 174 -17.98 2.31 -6.42
C GLY A 174 -18.29 2.71 -4.97
N ARG A 175 -17.95 3.95 -4.57
CA ARG A 175 -18.08 4.48 -3.20
C ARG A 175 -18.82 5.83 -3.19
N GLY A 176 -18.34 6.77 -2.36
CA GLY A 176 -18.92 8.10 -2.18
C GLY A 176 -18.66 9.09 -3.32
N LYS A 177 -18.00 8.67 -4.41
CA LYS A 177 -17.71 9.46 -5.61
C LYS A 177 -16.88 10.73 -5.35
N LYS A 178 -15.95 10.62 -4.41
CA LYS A 178 -15.07 11.72 -4.04
C LYS A 178 -13.62 11.24 -3.95
N VAL A 179 -12.73 11.93 -4.66
CA VAL A 179 -11.29 11.74 -4.59
C VAL A 179 -10.66 12.97 -3.95
N THR A 180 -9.88 12.76 -2.89
CA THR A 180 -9.01 13.78 -2.30
C THR A 180 -7.58 13.48 -2.72
N SER A 181 -7.04 14.28 -3.64
CA SER A 181 -5.64 14.23 -4.07
C SER A 181 -4.77 15.00 -3.10
N ILE A 182 -3.82 14.30 -2.45
CA ILE A 182 -2.93 14.90 -1.45
C ILE A 182 -1.55 15.10 -2.06
N ASP A 183 -1.01 16.31 -1.90
CA ASP A 183 0.25 16.75 -2.48
C ASP A 183 0.96 17.82 -1.63
N LYS A 184 2.12 18.30 -2.09
CA LYS A 184 2.84 19.46 -1.54
C LYS A 184 3.18 20.46 -2.66
N GLN A 185 2.19 20.78 -3.50
CA GLN A 185 2.40 21.56 -4.72
C GLN A 185 2.92 23.00 -4.48
N ASN A 186 2.71 23.54 -3.28
CA ASN A 186 3.25 24.85 -2.92
C ASN A 186 4.79 24.89 -2.79
N VAL A 187 5.44 23.69 -2.73
CA VAL A 187 6.90 23.56 -2.60
C VAL A 187 7.50 22.70 -3.71
N LEU A 188 6.94 21.48 -3.95
CA LEU A 188 7.57 20.46 -4.78
C LEU A 188 7.14 20.53 -6.24
N ALA A 189 8.11 20.40 -7.16
CA ALA A 189 7.85 20.32 -8.60
C ALA A 189 7.07 19.04 -8.96
N THR A 190 7.41 17.90 -8.36
CA THR A 190 6.69 16.63 -8.53
C THR A 190 5.22 16.76 -8.14
N SER A 191 4.92 17.45 -7.05
CA SER A 191 3.54 17.70 -6.61
C SER A 191 2.78 18.68 -7.53
N LYS A 192 3.46 19.58 -8.20
CA LYS A 192 2.84 20.42 -9.24
C LYS A 192 2.41 19.59 -10.44
N LEU A 193 3.29 18.70 -10.92
CA LEU A 193 2.96 17.74 -11.98
C LEU A 193 1.82 16.80 -11.53
N TRP A 194 1.88 16.31 -10.29
CA TRP A 194 0.85 15.47 -9.69
C TRP A 194 -0.54 16.10 -9.79
N ARG A 195 -0.66 17.37 -9.41
CA ARG A 195 -1.92 18.11 -9.47
C ARG A 195 -2.42 18.31 -10.90
N GLN A 196 -1.54 18.68 -11.84
CA GLN A 196 -1.89 18.81 -13.25
C GLN A 196 -2.48 17.52 -13.82
N VAL A 197 -1.82 16.40 -13.58
CA VAL A 197 -2.29 15.08 -14.06
C VAL A 197 -3.58 14.65 -13.35
N ALA A 198 -3.75 14.95 -12.06
CA ALA A 198 -5.00 14.69 -11.34
C ALA A 198 -6.19 15.42 -11.99
N GLU A 199 -6.01 16.70 -12.35
CA GLU A 199 -7.02 17.50 -13.03
C GLU A 199 -7.30 17.01 -14.47
N GLU A 200 -6.30 16.48 -15.16
CA GLU A 200 -6.49 15.84 -16.48
C GLU A 200 -7.34 14.58 -16.35
N VAL A 201 -6.98 13.67 -15.43
CA VAL A 201 -7.69 12.41 -15.21
C VAL A 201 -9.12 12.64 -14.69
N ALA A 202 -9.35 13.66 -13.86
CA ALA A 202 -10.70 13.99 -13.37
C ALA A 202 -11.71 14.22 -14.51
N LYS A 203 -11.26 14.70 -15.67
CA LYS A 203 -12.13 14.89 -16.85
C LYS A 203 -12.64 13.57 -17.45
N GLU A 204 -11.93 12.45 -17.20
CA GLU A 204 -12.34 11.10 -17.61
C GLU A 204 -13.47 10.55 -16.71
N PHE A 205 -13.69 11.14 -15.53
CA PHE A 205 -14.62 10.69 -14.49
C PHE A 205 -15.55 11.81 -14.02
N PRO A 206 -16.46 12.30 -14.90
CA PRO A 206 -17.28 13.48 -14.60
C PRO A 206 -18.28 13.29 -13.45
N ASP A 207 -18.50 12.05 -13.04
CA ASP A 207 -19.37 11.67 -11.92
C ASP A 207 -18.66 11.61 -10.56
N VAL A 208 -17.33 11.86 -10.53
CA VAL A 208 -16.50 11.83 -9.32
C VAL A 208 -15.95 13.24 -9.03
N THR A 209 -16.14 13.71 -7.81
CA THR A 209 -15.60 15.00 -7.37
C THR A 209 -14.12 14.85 -7.01
N LEU A 210 -13.28 15.72 -7.59
CA LEU A 210 -11.87 15.87 -7.19
C LEU A 210 -11.73 17.07 -6.25
N GLU A 211 -11.07 16.86 -5.12
CA GLU A 211 -10.55 17.94 -4.28
C GLU A 211 -9.02 17.76 -4.07
N HIS A 212 -8.34 18.88 -3.84
CA HIS A 212 -6.91 18.87 -3.52
C HIS A 212 -6.67 19.30 -2.08
N GLN A 213 -5.75 18.60 -1.42
CA GLN A 213 -5.36 18.92 -0.05
C GLN A 213 -3.82 18.90 0.06
N LEU A 214 -3.25 19.89 0.75
CA LEU A 214 -1.83 19.82 1.12
C LEU A 214 -1.61 18.78 2.20
N VAL A 215 -0.51 18.02 2.11
CA VAL A 215 -0.23 16.87 2.98
C VAL A 215 -0.23 17.21 4.47
N ASP A 216 0.36 18.34 4.83
CA ASP A 216 0.39 18.82 6.22
C ASP A 216 -1.01 19.11 6.78
N SER A 217 -1.87 19.70 5.98
CA SER A 217 -3.25 19.93 6.41
C SER A 217 -4.12 18.67 6.29
N ALA A 218 -3.79 17.74 5.39
CA ALA A 218 -4.45 16.43 5.32
C ALA A 218 -4.20 15.60 6.60
N ALA A 219 -2.97 15.55 7.09
CA ALA A 219 -2.62 14.92 8.36
C ALA A 219 -3.46 15.47 9.53
N MET A 220 -3.57 16.79 9.64
CA MET A 220 -4.44 17.42 10.65
C MET A 220 -5.91 16.98 10.52
N ILE A 221 -6.42 16.92 9.29
CA ILE A 221 -7.82 16.57 9.03
C ILE A 221 -8.07 15.09 9.29
N MET A 222 -7.12 14.20 9.00
CA MET A 222 -7.24 12.77 9.31
C MET A 222 -7.50 12.51 10.79
N ILE A 223 -6.97 13.35 11.68
CA ILE A 223 -7.21 13.24 13.13
C ILE A 223 -8.48 14.01 13.56
N THR A 224 -8.74 15.17 12.96
CA THR A 224 -9.81 16.05 13.45
C THR A 224 -11.17 15.79 12.81
N ASN A 225 -11.19 15.32 11.56
CA ASN A 225 -12.41 15.06 10.79
C ASN A 225 -12.18 13.98 9.70
N PRO A 226 -11.79 12.75 10.08
CA PRO A 226 -11.47 11.69 9.12
C PRO A 226 -12.67 11.26 8.26
N ALA A 227 -13.89 11.37 8.76
CA ALA A 227 -15.11 10.99 8.05
C ALA A 227 -15.39 11.85 6.78
N ARG A 228 -14.65 12.96 6.57
CA ARG A 228 -14.79 13.75 5.33
C ARG A 228 -14.16 13.07 4.12
N PHE A 229 -13.23 12.13 4.31
CA PHE A 229 -12.57 11.43 3.22
C PHE A 229 -13.42 10.26 2.71
N ASP A 230 -13.31 9.98 1.41
CA ASP A 230 -13.86 8.79 0.76
C ASP A 230 -12.71 7.98 0.09
N VAL A 231 -12.05 8.56 -0.90
CA VAL A 231 -10.83 8.01 -1.47
C VAL A 231 -9.74 9.06 -1.42
N VAL A 232 -8.65 8.74 -0.75
CA VAL A 232 -7.43 9.55 -0.69
C VAL A 232 -6.44 8.98 -1.69
N VAL A 233 -5.82 9.81 -2.52
CA VAL A 233 -4.73 9.40 -3.41
C VAL A 233 -3.52 10.29 -3.22
N THR A 234 -2.34 9.66 -3.14
CA THR A 234 -1.10 10.40 -2.89
C THR A 234 0.15 9.65 -3.36
N GLU A 235 1.28 10.36 -3.42
CA GLU A 235 2.58 9.81 -3.73
C GLU A 235 3.08 8.81 -2.66
N ASN A 236 4.20 8.16 -2.95
CA ASN A 236 4.73 7.05 -2.16
C ASN A 236 5.04 7.46 -0.71
N LEU A 237 5.90 8.46 -0.48
CA LEU A 237 6.30 8.86 0.87
C LEU A 237 5.13 9.40 1.69
N PHE A 238 4.33 10.30 1.13
CA PHE A 238 3.17 10.84 1.85
C PHE A 238 2.13 9.75 2.13
N GLY A 239 1.95 8.81 1.20
CA GLY A 239 1.05 7.68 1.38
C GLY A 239 1.50 6.71 2.47
N ASP A 240 2.81 6.53 2.65
CA ASP A 240 3.37 5.75 3.75
C ASP A 240 3.00 6.37 5.10
N ILE A 241 3.33 7.64 5.27
CA ILE A 241 3.09 8.38 6.52
C ILE A 241 1.58 8.45 6.82
N LEU A 242 0.77 8.82 5.85
CA LEU A 242 -0.68 9.00 6.05
C LEU A 242 -1.43 7.68 6.25
N SER A 243 -0.99 6.58 5.63
CA SER A 243 -1.60 5.27 5.89
C SER A 243 -1.31 4.78 7.30
N ASP A 244 -0.10 4.99 7.82
CA ASP A 244 0.26 4.64 9.19
C ASP A 244 -0.46 5.55 10.20
N GLU A 245 -0.55 6.84 9.94
CA GLU A 245 -1.36 7.76 10.75
C GLU A 245 -2.84 7.31 10.78
N SER A 246 -3.39 6.94 9.63
CA SER A 246 -4.79 6.49 9.54
C SER A 246 -5.05 5.16 10.26
N SER A 247 -4.02 4.32 10.42
CA SER A 247 -4.11 3.05 11.17
C SER A 247 -4.40 3.23 12.65
N VAL A 248 -4.11 4.41 13.19
CA VAL A 248 -4.41 4.77 14.58
C VAL A 248 -5.93 4.93 14.80
N LEU A 249 -6.69 5.29 13.76
CA LEU A 249 -8.13 5.54 13.87
C LEU A 249 -8.93 4.32 14.37
N PRO A 250 -8.76 3.10 13.82
CA PRO A 250 -9.42 1.91 14.35
C PRO A 250 -8.80 1.39 15.66
N GLY A 251 -7.63 1.91 16.08
CA GLY A 251 -6.94 1.50 17.31
C GLY A 251 -6.20 0.17 17.21
N THR A 252 -6.13 -0.45 16.03
CA THR A 252 -5.39 -1.69 15.77
C THR A 252 -4.99 -1.80 14.30
N LEU A 253 -3.75 -2.19 14.05
CA LEU A 253 -3.24 -2.45 12.70
C LEU A 253 -3.88 -3.69 12.05
N GLY A 254 -4.37 -4.62 12.84
CA GLY A 254 -4.88 -5.91 12.36
C GLY A 254 -6.24 -5.87 11.63
N VAL A 255 -6.87 -4.69 11.53
CA VAL A 255 -8.16 -4.51 10.82
C VAL A 255 -8.08 -3.52 9.65
N MET A 256 -6.86 -3.25 9.19
CA MET A 256 -6.61 -2.43 8.01
C MET A 256 -6.42 -3.28 6.77
#